data_1b15b96620bb0ea3433bffd1e725a317
#
_entry.id   1b15b96620bb0ea3433bffd1e725a317
#
_cell.length_a   1.000
_cell.length_b   1.000
_cell.length_c   1.000
_cell.angle_alpha   90.00
_cell.angle_beta   90.00
_cell.angle_gamma   90.00
#
_symmetry.space_group_name_H-M   'P 1'
#
loop_
_entity.id
_entity.type
_entity.pdbx_description
1 polymer ?
#
loop_
_entity_poly.entity_id
_entity_poly.type
_entity_poly.pdbx_seq_one_letter_code
_entity_poly.pdbx_strand_id
1 'polypeptide(L)'
;TKERAEELLRFVLERYEKGVERYVQVPISQNQFDALVSFAYNVGLNNLRTSTLLKKLNAGLYKEAAEQFPRWNRSGGKVLRGLTIRRRKEKELFLSGDNDESISLYS
;
A
#
# COMPACT_ATOMS: atom_id res chain seq x y z
N THR A 1 5.20 -22.59 15.60
CA THR A 1 3.77 -22.73 15.83
C THR A 1 2.99 -21.66 15.10
N LYS A 2 1.73 -21.89 14.90
CA LYS A 2 0.84 -20.96 14.23
C LYS A 2 0.78 -19.61 14.96
N GLU A 3 0.70 -19.67 16.27
CA GLU A 3 0.63 -18.47 17.10
C GLU A 3 1.87 -17.61 16.98
N ARG A 4 3.03 -18.25 16.93
CA ARG A 4 4.30 -17.56 16.79
C ARG A 4 4.42 -16.92 15.41
N ALA A 5 3.93 -17.61 14.38
CA ALA A 5 3.92 -17.06 13.03
C ALA A 5 3.02 -15.82 12.94
N GLU A 6 1.88 -15.84 13.62
CA GLU A 6 0.98 -14.69 13.66
C GLU A 6 1.61 -13.50 14.38
N GLU A 7 2.33 -13.74 15.46
CA GLU A 7 3.04 -12.68 16.17
C GLU A 7 4.12 -12.06 15.32
N LEU A 8 4.88 -12.88 14.58
CA LEU A 8 5.92 -12.38 13.69
C LEU A 8 5.32 -11.55 12.56
N LEU A 9 4.20 -12.00 11.98
CA LEU A 9 3.53 -11.26 10.92
C LEU A 9 3.02 -9.93 11.44
N ARG A 10 2.44 -9.91 12.63
CA ARG A 10 1.95 -8.69 13.23
C ARG A 10 3.09 -7.69 13.48
N PHE A 11 4.20 -8.18 13.96
CA PHE A 11 5.39 -7.35 14.20
C PHE A 11 5.88 -6.73 12.89
N VAL A 12 5.94 -7.52 11.82
CA VAL A 12 6.38 -7.04 10.52
C VAL A 12 5.42 -6.00 9.97
N LEU A 13 4.12 -6.26 10.04
CA LEU A 13 3.11 -5.31 9.57
C LEU A 13 3.15 -3.99 10.33
N GLU A 14 3.37 -4.04 11.64
CA GLU A 14 3.53 -2.83 12.44
C GLU A 14 4.63 -1.92 11.91
N ARG A 15 5.73 -2.51 11.49
CA ARG A 15 6.85 -1.76 10.92
C ARG A 15 6.40 -1.00 9.66
N TYR A 16 5.64 -1.66 8.80
CA TYR A 16 5.15 -1.02 7.56
C TYR A 16 4.07 0.01 7.85
N GLU A 17 3.20 -0.27 8.81
CA GLU A 17 2.19 0.68 9.22
C GLU A 17 2.82 1.97 9.76
N LYS A 18 3.82 1.84 10.62
CA LYS A 18 4.53 2.99 11.15
C LYS A 18 5.26 3.77 10.08
N GLY A 19 5.85 3.05 9.11
CA GLY A 19 6.51 3.70 7.98
C GLY A 19 5.55 4.52 7.14
N VAL A 20 4.39 3.97 6.84
CA VAL A 20 3.36 4.68 6.08
C VAL A 20 2.92 5.92 6.86
N GLU A 21 2.63 5.78 8.14
CA GLU A 21 2.24 6.92 8.99
C GLU A 21 3.29 8.02 8.98
N ARG A 22 4.56 7.62 8.99
CA ARG A 22 5.67 8.56 9.02
C ARG A 22 5.82 9.33 7.71
N TYR A 23 5.62 8.64 6.58
CA TYR A 23 5.88 9.22 5.28
C TYR A 23 4.70 9.99 4.70
N VAL A 24 3.47 9.62 5.05
CA VAL A 24 2.28 10.28 4.55
C VAL A 24 2.03 11.56 5.36
N GLN A 25 1.94 12.68 4.66
CA GLN A 25 1.80 14.00 5.28
C GLN A 25 0.43 14.63 5.04
N VAL A 26 -0.51 13.87 4.52
CA VAL A 26 -1.87 14.35 4.21
C VAL A 26 -2.88 13.37 4.81
N PRO A 27 -4.12 13.83 5.04
CA PRO A 27 -5.16 12.93 5.54
C PRO A 27 -5.45 11.82 4.55
N ILE A 28 -5.57 10.60 5.05
CA ILE A 28 -5.96 9.45 4.24
C ILE A 28 -7.01 8.63 4.97
N SER A 29 -7.82 7.91 4.17
CA SER A 29 -8.80 7.00 4.72
C SER A 29 -8.14 5.70 5.18
N GLN A 30 -8.90 4.89 5.91
CA GLN A 30 -8.42 3.57 6.31
C GLN A 30 -8.10 2.71 5.10
N ASN A 31 -8.93 2.78 4.05
CA ASN A 31 -8.69 2.03 2.82
C ASN A 31 -7.42 2.47 2.13
N GLN A 32 -7.17 3.76 2.10
CA GLN A 32 -5.95 4.30 1.52
C GLN A 32 -4.73 3.87 2.33
N PHE A 33 -4.84 3.89 3.64
CA PHE A 33 -3.78 3.42 4.52
C PHE A 33 -3.48 1.95 4.29
N ASP A 34 -4.52 1.11 4.23
CA ASP A 34 -4.36 -0.33 4.02
C ASP A 34 -3.70 -0.62 2.67
N ALA A 35 -4.09 0.10 1.62
CA ALA A 35 -3.50 -0.06 0.30
C ALA A 35 -2.01 0.31 0.31
N LEU A 36 -1.65 1.37 1.01
CA LEU A 36 -0.26 1.80 1.12
C LEU A 36 0.59 0.83 1.93
N VAL A 37 0.03 0.27 2.99
CA VAL A 37 0.73 -0.74 3.79
C VAL A 37 0.98 -1.99 2.96
N SER A 38 -0.03 -2.45 2.21
CA SER A 38 0.13 -3.59 1.30
C SER A 38 1.21 -3.33 0.26
N PHE A 39 1.19 -2.16 -0.33
CA PHE A 39 2.18 -1.74 -1.31
C PHE A 39 3.59 -1.75 -0.70
N ALA A 40 3.75 -1.12 0.46
CA ALA A 40 5.04 -1.03 1.14
C ALA A 40 5.55 -2.41 1.55
N TYR A 41 4.66 -3.28 1.99
CA TYR A 41 5.02 -4.65 2.36
C TYR A 41 5.61 -5.40 1.18
N ASN A 42 5.07 -5.18 -0.01
CA ASN A 42 5.51 -5.89 -1.21
C ASN A 42 6.73 -5.25 -1.88
N VAL A 43 6.77 -3.92 -1.99
CA VAL A 43 7.85 -3.23 -2.72
C VAL A 43 8.94 -2.66 -1.80
N GLY A 44 8.67 -2.54 -0.52
CA GLY A 44 9.61 -2.00 0.46
C GLY A 44 9.30 -0.55 0.84
N LEU A 45 9.59 -0.22 2.10
CA LEU A 45 9.36 1.12 2.62
C LEU A 45 10.22 2.17 1.92
N ASN A 46 11.45 1.81 1.58
CA ASN A 46 12.34 2.75 0.91
C ASN A 46 11.82 3.09 -0.49
N ASN A 47 11.29 2.11 -1.19
CA ASN A 47 10.69 2.35 -2.50
C ASN A 47 9.44 3.22 -2.39
N LEU A 48 8.62 3.01 -1.37
CA LEU A 48 7.47 3.86 -1.11
C LEU A 48 7.93 5.30 -0.84
N ARG A 49 8.91 5.46 0.02
CA ARG A 49 9.42 6.78 0.43
C ARG A 49 9.90 7.62 -0.75
N THR A 50 10.53 6.98 -1.73
CA THR A 50 11.08 7.69 -2.89
C THR A 50 10.17 7.64 -4.12
N SER A 51 8.98 7.04 -4.00
CA SER A 51 8.09 6.84 -5.14
C SER A 51 7.38 8.11 -5.57
N THR A 52 7.05 8.15 -6.85
CA THR A 52 6.18 9.20 -7.39
C THR A 52 4.80 9.11 -6.76
N LEU A 53 4.37 7.90 -6.41
CA LEU A 53 3.09 7.67 -5.74
C LEU A 53 3.01 8.50 -4.45
N LEU A 54 4.01 8.42 -3.61
CA LEU A 54 4.01 9.16 -2.35
C LEU A 54 4.11 10.67 -2.59
N LYS A 55 4.90 11.09 -3.57
CA LYS A 55 5.00 12.50 -3.95
C LYS A 55 3.63 13.06 -4.34
N LYS A 56 2.91 12.36 -5.20
CA LYS A 56 1.58 12.78 -5.64
C LYS A 56 0.61 12.82 -4.48
N LEU A 57 0.66 11.80 -3.63
CA LEU A 57 -0.22 11.73 -2.46
C LEU A 57 0.00 12.92 -1.53
N ASN A 58 1.25 13.20 -1.19
CA ASN A 58 1.58 14.29 -0.28
C ASN A 58 1.30 15.67 -0.88
N ALA A 59 1.15 15.74 -2.19
CA ALA A 59 0.70 16.96 -2.88
C ALA A 59 -0.82 17.08 -2.91
N GLY A 60 -1.54 16.13 -2.32
CA GLY A 60 -3.00 16.12 -2.32
C GLY A 60 -3.62 15.60 -3.59
N LEU A 61 -2.83 14.98 -4.45
CA LEU A 61 -3.28 14.47 -5.76
C LEU A 61 -3.62 13.00 -5.64
N TYR A 62 -4.72 12.69 -4.97
CA TYR A 62 -5.08 11.32 -4.62
C TYR A 62 -5.31 10.42 -5.83
N LYS A 63 -6.00 10.93 -6.85
CA LYS A 63 -6.26 10.15 -8.07
C LYS A 63 -4.96 9.86 -8.83
N GLU A 64 -4.11 10.85 -8.94
CA GLU A 64 -2.82 10.70 -9.60
C GLU A 64 -1.93 9.72 -8.85
N ALA A 65 -1.98 9.76 -7.52
CA ALA A 65 -1.25 8.78 -6.70
C ALA A 65 -1.75 7.37 -7.00
N ALA A 66 -3.06 7.17 -7.08
CA ALA A 66 -3.66 5.87 -7.39
C ALA A 66 -3.20 5.34 -8.75
N GLU A 67 -3.03 6.22 -9.73
CA GLU A 67 -2.57 5.84 -11.06
C GLU A 67 -1.14 5.30 -11.06
N GLN A 68 -0.39 5.52 -10.00
CA GLN A 68 0.98 5.04 -9.90
C GLN A 68 1.08 3.57 -9.46
N PHE A 69 0.06 3.04 -8.80
CA PHE A 69 0.12 1.65 -8.35
C PHE A 69 0.43 0.66 -9.47
N PRO A 70 -0.25 0.69 -10.62
CA PRO A 70 0.01 -0.29 -11.68
C PRO A 70 1.43 -0.27 -12.23
N ARG A 71 2.17 0.81 -12.03
CA ARG A 71 3.54 0.91 -12.53
C ARG A 71 4.50 -0.02 -11.81
N TRP A 72 4.12 -0.50 -10.62
CA TRP A 72 4.97 -1.36 -9.79
C TRP A 72 4.65 -2.83 -9.99
N ASN A 73 4.59 -3.27 -11.24
CA ASN A 73 4.24 -4.64 -11.59
C ASN A 73 5.39 -5.43 -12.22
N ARG A 74 6.62 -4.94 -12.08
CA ARG A 74 7.79 -5.60 -12.68
C ARG A 74 8.73 -6.15 -11.60
N SER A 75 9.39 -7.24 -11.95
CA SER A 75 10.46 -7.81 -11.15
C SER A 75 11.52 -8.32 -12.11
N GLY A 76 12.78 -7.94 -11.86
CA GLY A 76 13.87 -8.31 -12.75
C GLY A 76 13.68 -7.81 -14.18
N GLY A 77 13.02 -6.67 -14.36
CA GLY A 77 12.75 -6.10 -15.67
C GLY A 77 11.57 -6.69 -16.42
N LYS A 78 10.90 -7.68 -15.83
CA LYS A 78 9.75 -8.34 -16.46
C LYS A 78 8.46 -8.02 -15.73
N VAL A 79 7.39 -7.84 -16.52
CA VAL A 79 6.03 -7.69 -15.97
C VAL A 79 5.56 -9.04 -15.47
N LEU A 80 5.15 -9.10 -14.21
CA LEU A 80 4.62 -10.32 -13.62
C LEU A 80 3.13 -10.18 -13.39
N ARG A 81 2.38 -11.20 -13.82
CA ARG A 81 0.92 -11.19 -13.69
C ARG A 81 0.45 -11.06 -12.24
N GLY A 82 1.12 -11.77 -11.33
CA GLY A 82 0.78 -11.69 -9.90
C GLY A 82 0.92 -10.28 -9.35
N LEU A 83 1.97 -9.57 -9.77
CA LEU A 83 2.19 -8.20 -9.35
C LEU A 83 1.17 -7.25 -9.97
N THR A 84 0.81 -7.48 -11.23
CA THR A 84 -0.22 -6.68 -11.89
C THR A 84 -1.55 -6.79 -11.15
N ILE A 85 -1.94 -8.00 -10.77
CA ILE A 85 -3.19 -8.24 -10.04
C ILE A 85 -3.14 -7.57 -8.68
N ARG A 86 -2.02 -7.69 -7.98
CA ARG A 86 -1.84 -7.11 -6.65
C ARG A 86 -1.93 -5.58 -6.69
N ARG A 87 -1.25 -4.97 -7.67
CA ARG A 87 -1.29 -3.50 -7.81
C ARG A 87 -2.69 -3.02 -8.16
N ARG A 88 -3.41 -3.78 -8.97
CA ARG A 88 -4.80 -3.44 -9.31
C ARG A 88 -5.69 -3.46 -8.07
N LYS A 89 -5.55 -4.48 -7.23
CA LYS A 89 -6.33 -4.57 -6.01
C LYS A 89 -6.02 -3.42 -5.06
N GLU A 90 -4.75 -3.07 -4.93
CA GLU A 90 -4.34 -1.94 -4.10
C GLU A 90 -4.90 -0.63 -4.63
N LYS A 91 -4.85 -0.43 -5.94
CA LYS A 91 -5.41 0.77 -6.57
C LYS A 91 -6.92 0.85 -6.33
N GLU A 92 -7.63 -0.24 -6.52
CA GLU A 92 -9.07 -0.29 -6.31
C GLU A 92 -9.43 0.04 -4.86
N LEU A 93 -8.70 -0.55 -3.92
CA LEU A 93 -8.90 -0.27 -2.50
C LEU A 93 -8.62 1.18 -2.18
N PHE A 94 -7.54 1.73 -2.72
CA PHE A 94 -7.16 3.13 -2.51
C PHE A 94 -8.23 4.08 -3.01
N LEU A 95 -8.84 3.77 -4.17
CA LEU A 95 -9.89 4.59 -4.78
C LEU A 95 -11.27 4.34 -4.20
N SER A 96 -11.46 3.28 -3.44
CA SER A 96 -12.76 2.99 -2.86
C SER A 96 -13.10 4.07 -1.84
N GLY A 97 -14.36 4.44 -1.78
CA GLY A 97 -14.79 5.47 -0.87
C GLY A 97 -14.53 5.09 0.58
N ASP A 98 -14.46 6.12 1.42
CA ASP A 98 -14.27 5.91 2.85
C ASP A 98 -15.61 5.56 3.47
N ASN A 99 -16.15 4.42 3.07
CA ASN A 99 -17.43 3.92 3.55
C ASN A 99 -17.22 3.07 4.79
N ASP A 100 -18.21 3.02 5.62
CA ASP A 100 -18.20 2.22 6.83
C ASP A 100 -18.06 0.73 6.53
N GLU A 101 -18.37 0.36 5.30
CA GLU A 101 -18.32 -1.01 4.84
C GLU A 101 -16.98 -1.39 4.26
N SER A 102 -16.02 -0.50 4.34
CA SER A 102 -14.71 -0.79 3.82
C SER A 102 -14.12 -2.01 4.55
N ILE A 103 -13.61 -2.93 3.77
CA ILE A 103 -13.03 -4.15 4.30
C ILE A 103 -11.53 -3.99 4.31
N SER A 104 -10.95 -4.11 5.51
CA SER A 104 -9.51 -4.08 5.65
C SER A 104 -8.89 -5.27 4.92
N LEU A 105 -7.71 -5.06 4.35
CA LEU A 105 -6.95 -6.14 3.73
C LEU A 105 -6.56 -7.22 4.74
N TYR A 106 -6.66 -6.92 6.02
CA TYR A 106 -6.27 -7.82 7.09
C TYR A 106 -7.43 -8.50 7.79
N SER A 107 -8.64 -8.20 7.37
CA SER A 107 -9.83 -8.79 7.97
C SER A 107 -10.33 -9.99 7.19
#